data_411e53efa6522f63d34178fc8778f407
#
_entry.id   411e53efa6522f63d34178fc8778f407
#
_cell.length_a   1.000
_cell.length_b   1.000
_cell.length_c   1.000
_cell.angle_alpha   90.00
_cell.angle_beta   90.00
_cell.angle_gamma   90.00
#
_symmetry.space_group_name_H-M   'P 1'
#
loop_
_entity.id
_entity.type
_entity.pdbx_description
1 polymer ?
#
loop_
_entity_poly.entity_id
_entity_poly.type
_entity_poly.pdbx_seq_one_letter_code
_entity_poly.pdbx_strand_id
1 'polypeptide(L)'
;MADNEKMNGQKKSNGEKKQKIVFLTGAGMSVESGFKTFRGNDGLWENYPVQQVATHEGWEADPTLVTNFYNMLRKKLYAAQPNEGHKLIKSLEDCYDVVVVTQNVDNLHEKAGSSKVIHLHGELTKVTSSRNPND
;
A
#
# COMPACT_ATOMS: atom_id res chain seq x y z
N MET A 1 -56.39 -20.06 -13.10
CA MET A 1 -55.21 -20.63 -13.80
C MET A 1 -54.16 -19.58 -13.78
N ALA A 2 -53.16 -19.76 -12.98
CA ALA A 2 -52.06 -18.83 -12.86
C ALA A 2 -50.86 -19.40 -13.62
N ASP A 3 -50.50 -18.75 -14.72
CA ASP A 3 -49.30 -19.08 -15.48
C ASP A 3 -48.07 -18.61 -14.72
N ASN A 4 -47.28 -19.61 -14.32
CA ASN A 4 -45.98 -19.46 -13.66
C ASN A 4 -44.93 -19.12 -14.74
N GLU A 5 -44.73 -17.85 -15.04
CA GLU A 5 -43.56 -17.43 -15.81
C GLU A 5 -42.32 -17.54 -14.93
N LYS A 6 -41.59 -18.61 -15.12
CA LYS A 6 -40.21 -18.75 -14.63
C LYS A 6 -39.34 -17.72 -15.33
N MET A 7 -39.00 -16.65 -14.63
CA MET A 7 -37.92 -15.75 -15.04
C MET A 7 -36.61 -16.50 -14.98
N ASN A 8 -36.20 -17.02 -16.13
CA ASN A 8 -34.89 -17.60 -16.36
C ASN A 8 -33.87 -16.45 -16.40
N GLY A 9 -33.24 -16.16 -15.25
CA GLY A 9 -32.13 -15.25 -15.16
C GLY A 9 -30.89 -15.85 -15.84
N GLN A 10 -30.83 -15.74 -17.16
CA GLN A 10 -29.59 -15.99 -17.89
C GLN A 10 -28.58 -14.93 -17.48
N LYS A 11 -27.60 -15.31 -16.62
CA LYS A 11 -26.34 -14.60 -16.49
C LYS A 11 -25.64 -14.64 -17.85
N LYS A 12 -25.83 -13.60 -18.64
CA LYS A 12 -24.98 -13.33 -19.79
C LYS A 12 -23.58 -13.02 -19.25
N SER A 13 -22.69 -13.98 -19.29
CA SER A 13 -21.26 -13.75 -19.21
C SER A 13 -20.82 -13.15 -20.54
N ASN A 14 -21.13 -11.90 -20.76
CA ASN A 14 -20.46 -11.13 -21.80
C ASN A 14 -19.06 -10.87 -21.30
N GLY A 15 -18.04 -11.28 -22.08
CA GLY A 15 -16.64 -10.98 -21.84
C GLY A 15 -16.30 -9.49 -22.02
N GLU A 16 -17.07 -8.61 -21.38
CA GLU A 16 -16.78 -7.18 -21.35
C GLU A 16 -15.55 -6.94 -20.48
N LYS A 17 -14.56 -6.32 -21.11
CA LYS A 17 -13.34 -5.91 -20.43
C LYS A 17 -13.69 -4.91 -19.34
N LYS A 18 -13.34 -5.21 -18.08
CA LYS A 18 -13.55 -4.28 -16.95
C LYS A 18 -12.87 -2.95 -17.22
N GLN A 19 -13.53 -1.86 -16.86
CA GLN A 19 -12.90 -0.54 -16.87
C GLN A 19 -11.73 -0.51 -15.89
N LYS A 20 -10.65 0.15 -16.28
CA LYS A 20 -9.47 0.31 -15.43
C LYS A 20 -9.62 1.52 -14.52
N ILE A 21 -9.31 1.32 -13.24
CA ILE A 21 -9.14 2.39 -12.25
C ILE A 21 -7.73 2.31 -11.68
N VAL A 22 -7.06 3.44 -11.65
CA VAL A 22 -5.74 3.58 -11.01
C VAL A 22 -5.88 4.47 -9.78
N PHE A 23 -5.51 3.95 -8.62
CA PHE A 23 -5.43 4.71 -7.37
C PHE A 23 -3.99 5.11 -7.11
N LEU A 24 -3.72 6.41 -7.06
CA LEU A 24 -2.46 6.94 -6.54
C LEU A 24 -2.64 7.23 -5.05
N THR A 25 -1.93 6.52 -4.19
CA THR A 25 -2.04 6.67 -2.75
C THR A 25 -0.74 7.14 -2.10
N GLY A 26 -0.87 7.80 -0.97
CA GLY A 26 0.24 8.34 -0.17
C GLY A 26 0.01 8.11 1.32
N ALA A 27 0.84 8.73 2.15
CA ALA A 27 0.90 8.49 3.59
C ALA A 27 -0.43 8.71 4.33
N GLY A 28 -1.29 9.61 3.84
CA GLY A 28 -2.63 9.82 4.39
C GLY A 28 -3.50 8.56 4.41
N MET A 29 -3.29 7.66 3.45
CA MET A 29 -4.00 6.39 3.36
C MET A 29 -3.77 5.47 4.57
N SER A 30 -2.61 5.57 5.21
CA SER A 30 -2.17 4.69 6.30
C SER A 30 -2.34 5.29 7.69
N VAL A 31 -2.84 6.54 7.81
CA VAL A 31 -2.99 7.24 9.09
C VAL A 31 -3.92 6.50 10.06
N GLU A 32 -5.09 6.08 9.59
CA GLU A 32 -6.06 5.35 10.41
C GLU A 32 -5.59 3.92 10.76
N SER A 33 -4.55 3.44 10.08
CA SER A 33 -3.86 2.18 10.42
C SER A 33 -2.71 2.38 11.41
N GLY A 34 -2.48 3.62 11.87
CA GLY A 34 -1.51 3.96 12.91
C GLY A 34 -0.19 4.54 12.43
N PHE A 35 0.01 4.74 11.11
CA PHE A 35 1.21 5.38 10.58
C PHE A 35 1.03 6.90 10.51
N LYS A 36 2.07 7.63 10.91
CA LYS A 36 2.06 9.08 10.80
C LYS A 36 2.34 9.52 9.36
N THR A 37 1.69 10.58 8.93
CA THR A 37 2.04 11.23 7.67
C THR A 37 3.41 11.89 7.79
N PHE A 38 4.10 11.95 6.65
CA PHE A 38 5.21 12.84 6.46
C PHE A 38 4.73 14.29 6.60
N ARG A 39 5.25 15.03 7.57
CA ARG A 39 4.93 16.45 7.75
C ARG A 39 5.93 17.29 7.01
N GLY A 40 5.58 17.78 5.82
CA GLY A 40 6.47 18.53 4.95
C GLY A 40 7.06 19.80 5.55
N ASN A 41 6.36 20.48 6.47
CA ASN A 41 6.85 21.71 7.09
C ASN A 41 7.81 21.45 8.25
N ASP A 42 7.69 20.32 8.94
CA ASP A 42 8.55 19.98 10.08
C ASP A 42 9.73 19.08 9.66
N GLY A 43 9.74 18.58 8.41
CA GLY A 43 10.77 17.67 7.92
C GLY A 43 10.87 16.35 8.69
N LEU A 44 9.81 15.96 9.41
CA LEU A 44 9.79 14.77 10.26
C LEU A 44 8.94 13.65 9.65
N TRP A 45 9.47 12.43 9.73
CA TRP A 45 8.73 11.19 9.50
C TRP A 45 8.81 10.32 10.76
N GLU A 46 7.66 9.95 11.32
CA GLU A 46 7.61 9.19 12.58
C GLU A 46 8.49 9.79 13.70
N ASN A 47 8.52 11.13 13.79
CA ASN A 47 9.33 11.93 14.71
C ASN A 47 10.85 11.93 14.43
N TYR A 48 11.31 11.40 13.31
CA TYR A 48 12.71 11.47 12.89
C TYR A 48 12.88 12.47 11.74
N PRO A 49 13.99 13.24 11.72
CA PRO A 49 14.30 14.10 10.57
C PRO A 49 14.47 13.24 9.31
N VAL A 50 13.73 13.60 8.27
CA VAL A 50 13.73 12.83 6.99
C VAL A 50 15.13 12.77 6.38
N GLN A 51 15.88 13.87 6.48
CA GLN A 51 17.24 13.92 5.96
C GLN A 51 18.16 12.86 6.61
N GLN A 52 17.87 12.46 7.85
CA GLN A 52 18.66 11.44 8.54
C GLN A 52 18.23 10.01 8.21
N VAL A 53 16.97 9.77 7.92
CA VAL A 53 16.43 8.40 7.81
C VAL A 53 15.96 8.00 6.42
N ALA A 54 15.76 8.94 5.52
CA ALA A 54 15.18 8.69 4.20
C ALA A 54 15.97 9.31 3.04
N THR A 55 17.27 9.52 3.23
CA THR A 55 18.19 10.00 2.19
C THR A 55 19.43 9.12 2.11
N HIS A 56 20.12 9.19 0.98
CA HIS A 56 21.40 8.49 0.79
C HIS A 56 22.48 9.04 1.73
N GLU A 57 22.53 10.35 1.91
CA GLU A 57 23.45 11.04 2.81
C GLU A 57 23.20 10.63 4.27
N GLY A 58 21.96 10.47 4.68
CA GLY A 58 21.60 9.96 6.01
C GLY A 58 22.09 8.53 6.22
N TRP A 59 21.97 7.68 5.21
CA TRP A 59 22.50 6.32 5.24
C TRP A 59 24.03 6.31 5.36
N GLU A 60 24.74 7.11 4.58
CA GLU A 60 26.21 7.21 4.64
C GLU A 60 26.68 7.75 5.99
N ALA A 61 25.96 8.71 6.57
CA ALA A 61 26.32 9.32 7.84
C ALA A 61 26.10 8.38 9.03
N ASP A 62 24.98 7.65 9.08
CA ASP A 62 24.67 6.72 10.17
C ASP A 62 23.79 5.56 9.69
N PRO A 63 24.38 4.51 9.10
CA PRO A 63 23.65 3.32 8.66
C PRO A 63 22.91 2.61 9.79
N THR A 64 23.44 2.69 11.02
CA THR A 64 22.83 2.05 12.19
C THR A 64 21.52 2.74 12.57
N LEU A 65 21.51 4.07 12.62
CA LEU A 65 20.31 4.85 12.86
C LEU A 65 19.23 4.52 11.82
N VAL A 66 19.59 4.53 10.54
CA VAL A 66 18.65 4.24 9.45
C VAL A 66 18.11 2.83 9.54
N THR A 67 18.97 1.83 9.78
CA THR A 67 18.54 0.43 9.95
C THR A 67 17.56 0.29 11.12
N ASN A 68 17.86 0.88 12.25
CA ASN A 68 17.01 0.84 13.44
C ASN A 68 15.67 1.53 13.19
N PHE A 69 15.66 2.66 12.50
CA PHE A 69 14.43 3.35 12.11
C PHE A 69 13.52 2.46 11.27
N TYR A 70 14.03 1.84 10.21
CA TYR A 70 13.22 0.95 9.36
C TYR A 70 12.83 -0.34 10.07
N ASN A 71 13.64 -0.86 10.99
CA ASN A 71 13.26 -2.00 11.82
C ASN A 71 12.11 -1.64 12.79
N MET A 72 12.10 -0.42 13.33
CA MET A 72 10.98 0.09 14.11
C MET A 72 9.70 0.16 13.27
N LEU A 73 9.78 0.66 12.04
CA LEU A 73 8.62 0.70 11.12
C LEU A 73 8.13 -0.71 10.78
N ARG A 74 9.02 -1.67 10.52
CA ARG A 74 8.64 -3.07 10.26
C ARG A 74 7.91 -3.67 11.45
N LYS A 75 8.43 -3.45 12.67
CA LYS A 75 7.78 -3.93 13.90
C LYS A 75 6.38 -3.34 14.06
N LYS A 76 6.21 -2.05 13.77
CA LYS A 76 4.92 -1.39 13.76
C LYS A 76 3.97 -1.97 12.71
N LEU A 77 4.50 -2.26 11.51
CA LEU A 77 3.74 -2.83 10.41
C LEU A 77 3.19 -4.24 10.74
N TYR A 78 3.89 -5.02 11.53
CA TYR A 78 3.42 -6.33 11.97
C TYR A 78 2.07 -6.26 12.68
N ALA A 79 1.88 -5.28 13.56
CA ALA A 79 0.64 -5.07 14.31
C ALA A 79 -0.43 -4.30 13.53
N ALA A 80 -0.05 -3.56 12.50
CA ALA A 80 -0.96 -2.72 11.75
C ALA A 80 -1.91 -3.54 10.87
N GLN A 81 -3.16 -3.08 10.80
CA GLN A 81 -4.20 -3.67 9.98
C GLN A 81 -4.64 -2.67 8.90
N PRO A 82 -5.05 -3.15 7.71
CA PRO A 82 -5.64 -2.30 6.72
C PRO A 82 -6.91 -1.64 7.27
N ASN A 83 -7.09 -0.36 6.96
CA ASN A 83 -8.30 0.38 7.33
C ASN A 83 -9.38 0.26 6.24
N GLU A 84 -10.52 0.89 6.48
CA GLU A 84 -11.66 0.82 5.57
C GLU A 84 -11.36 1.36 4.17
N GLY A 85 -10.46 2.33 4.03
CA GLY A 85 -10.02 2.83 2.73
C GLY A 85 -9.32 1.76 1.90
N HIS A 86 -8.38 1.02 2.50
CA HIS A 86 -7.70 -0.11 1.84
C HIS A 86 -8.70 -1.19 1.41
N LYS A 87 -9.65 -1.53 2.29
CA LYS A 87 -10.68 -2.55 2.02
C LYS A 87 -11.64 -2.11 0.92
N LEU A 88 -12.02 -0.83 0.90
CA LEU A 88 -12.88 -0.27 -0.14
C LEU A 88 -12.22 -0.35 -1.52
N ILE A 89 -10.94 0.03 -1.63
CA ILE A 89 -10.20 -0.09 -2.89
C ILE A 89 -10.18 -1.55 -3.36
N LYS A 90 -9.93 -2.50 -2.47
CA LYS A 90 -9.99 -3.93 -2.79
C LYS A 90 -11.36 -4.35 -3.30
N SER A 91 -12.44 -3.90 -2.67
CA SER A 91 -13.81 -4.30 -3.06
C SER A 91 -14.17 -3.88 -4.49
N LEU A 92 -13.57 -2.82 -5.01
CA LEU A 92 -13.80 -2.38 -6.38
C LEU A 92 -13.27 -3.34 -7.44
N GLU A 93 -12.39 -4.28 -7.09
CA GLU A 93 -11.90 -5.31 -8.01
C GLU A 93 -13.01 -6.24 -8.51
N ASP A 94 -14.13 -6.31 -7.82
CA ASP A 94 -15.31 -7.09 -8.27
C ASP A 94 -15.88 -6.54 -9.58
N CYS A 95 -15.83 -5.21 -9.77
CA CYS A 95 -16.41 -4.52 -10.92
C CYS A 95 -15.39 -3.91 -11.88
N TYR A 96 -14.17 -3.63 -11.40
CA TYR A 96 -13.15 -2.88 -12.12
C TYR A 96 -11.82 -3.63 -12.18
N ASP A 97 -11.00 -3.30 -13.18
CA ASP A 97 -9.56 -3.64 -13.21
C ASP A 97 -8.81 -2.58 -12.40
N VAL A 98 -8.55 -2.87 -11.12
CA VAL A 98 -7.98 -1.92 -10.18
C VAL A 98 -6.46 -2.08 -10.12
N VAL A 99 -5.75 -0.97 -10.24
CA VAL A 99 -4.31 -0.87 -10.01
C VAL A 99 -4.06 0.18 -8.92
N VAL A 100 -3.32 -0.20 -7.90
CA VAL A 100 -2.85 0.72 -6.86
C VAL A 100 -1.40 1.10 -7.14
N VAL A 101 -1.13 2.39 -7.25
CA VAL A 101 0.22 2.96 -7.32
C VAL A 101 0.42 3.72 -6.01
N THR A 102 1.32 3.25 -5.17
CA THR A 102 1.49 3.84 -3.83
C THR A 102 2.88 4.39 -3.60
N GLN A 103 2.96 5.54 -2.94
CA GLN A 103 4.18 6.10 -2.38
C GLN A 103 4.53 5.46 -1.02
N ASN A 104 3.59 4.70 -0.43
CA ASN A 104 3.78 4.09 0.86
C ASN A 104 4.69 2.86 0.77
N VAL A 105 5.51 2.68 1.79
CA VAL A 105 6.40 1.53 1.93
C VAL A 105 5.77 0.38 2.74
N ASP A 106 4.60 0.63 3.35
CA ASP A 106 3.82 -0.41 4.03
C ASP A 106 3.12 -1.35 3.02
N ASN A 107 2.69 -2.50 3.48
CA ASN A 107 1.97 -3.50 2.67
C ASN A 107 0.47 -3.57 3.01
N LEU A 108 -0.13 -2.47 3.45
CA LEU A 108 -1.53 -2.47 3.89
C LEU A 108 -2.52 -2.70 2.75
N HIS A 109 -2.21 -2.25 1.53
CA HIS A 109 -3.00 -2.57 0.35
C HIS A 109 -3.01 -4.08 0.07
N GLU A 110 -1.85 -4.74 0.14
CA GLU A 110 -1.70 -6.18 -0.04
C GLU A 110 -2.40 -6.94 1.10
N LYS A 111 -2.27 -6.49 2.35
CA LYS A 111 -2.98 -7.06 3.50
C LYS A 111 -4.50 -6.98 3.34
N ALA A 112 -5.02 -5.93 2.69
CA ALA A 112 -6.44 -5.81 2.35
C ALA A 112 -6.86 -6.74 1.19
N GLY A 113 -5.88 -7.29 0.45
CA GLY A 113 -6.11 -8.21 -0.65
C GLY A 113 -6.04 -7.58 -2.04
N SER A 114 -5.62 -6.32 -2.18
CA SER A 114 -5.41 -5.70 -3.50
C SER A 114 -4.43 -6.51 -4.33
N SER A 115 -4.83 -6.87 -5.56
CA SER A 115 -4.10 -7.82 -6.40
C SER A 115 -3.00 -7.19 -7.24
N LYS A 116 -3.09 -5.88 -7.52
CA LYS A 116 -2.12 -5.14 -8.34
C LYS A 116 -1.67 -3.90 -7.57
N VAL A 117 -0.53 -3.98 -6.91
CA VAL A 117 0.07 -2.88 -6.15
C VAL A 117 1.48 -2.61 -6.66
N ILE A 118 1.75 -1.34 -6.97
CA ILE A 118 3.05 -0.85 -7.41
C ILE A 118 3.58 0.11 -6.35
N HIS A 119 4.73 -0.23 -5.76
CA HIS A 119 5.42 0.59 -4.78
C HIS A 119 6.45 1.50 -5.45
N LEU A 120 6.29 2.82 -5.31
CA LEU A 120 7.18 3.80 -5.94
C LEU A 120 8.46 4.04 -5.14
N HIS A 121 8.45 3.78 -3.84
CA HIS A 121 9.56 4.10 -2.92
C HIS A 121 10.10 2.87 -2.17
N GLY A 122 9.88 1.67 -2.71
CA GLY A 122 10.28 0.42 -2.06
C GLY A 122 9.25 -0.14 -1.08
N GLU A 123 9.61 -1.21 -0.40
CA GLU A 123 8.72 -1.97 0.48
C GLU A 123 9.42 -2.32 1.80
N LEU A 124 8.77 -2.04 2.93
CA LEU A 124 9.29 -2.38 4.27
C LEU A 124 9.50 -3.88 4.47
N THR A 125 8.76 -4.70 3.74
CA THR A 125 8.79 -6.16 3.84
C THR A 125 9.95 -6.78 3.08
N LYS A 126 10.68 -5.99 2.29
CA LYS A 126 11.82 -6.43 1.49
C LYS A 126 13.11 -5.76 1.96
N VAL A 127 14.20 -6.48 1.87
CA VAL A 127 15.55 -5.96 2.13
C VAL A 127 16.47 -6.43 1.01
N THR A 128 17.49 -5.65 0.74
CA THR A 128 18.58 -6.04 -0.17
C THR A 128 19.93 -5.80 0.50
N SER A 129 20.95 -6.44 0.02
CA SER A 129 22.32 -6.18 0.47
C SER A 129 22.76 -4.79 0.02
N SER A 130 23.38 -4.01 0.92
CA SER A 130 23.99 -2.73 0.55
C SER A 130 25.23 -2.88 -0.36
N ARG A 131 25.79 -4.10 -0.42
CA ARG A 131 26.96 -4.42 -1.27
C ARG A 131 26.55 -5.04 -2.60
N ASN A 132 25.41 -5.69 -2.67
CA ASN A 132 24.89 -6.32 -3.87
C ASN A 132 23.36 -6.10 -3.95
N PRO A 133 22.89 -5.07 -4.66
CA PRO A 133 21.46 -4.77 -4.75
C PRO A 133 20.61 -5.87 -5.42
N ASN A 134 21.25 -6.85 -6.06
CA ASN A 134 20.58 -7.98 -6.74
C ASN A 134 20.48 -9.23 -5.83
N ASP A 135 20.90 -9.11 -4.58
CA ASP A 135 20.96 -10.23 -3.63
C ASP A 135 19.80 -10.18 -2.61
#